data_9780552d5cf54effbb64a02addf8a77b
#
_entry.id   9780552d5cf54effbb64a02addf8a77b
#
_cell.length_a   1.000
_cell.length_b   1.000
_cell.length_c   1.000
_cell.angle_alpha   90.00
_cell.angle_beta   90.00
_cell.angle_gamma   90.00
#
_symmetry.space_group_name_H-M   'P 1'
#
loop_
_entity.id
_entity.type
_entity.pdbx_description
1 polymer ?
#
loop_
_entity_poly.entity_id
_entity_poly.type
_entity_poly.pdbx_seq_one_letter_code
_entity_poly.pdbx_strand_id
1 'polypeptide(L)'
;MANVFDYPKEQLAELIAKTSAELLAAETAKDAVPVIKKALEKYTIFDLQRIGGNIRREVEVLPEPYRSRYRPYSQDLLTQYHAFLADVRSGKAATGAILDRELWDEFWGRAEESSFSEEVSKNAPEAGLGNPAGKFFYRLVYGYAMLIAGLPGHPVGMPFPGGWKVLEENGEILCPIRDKEKDLPQALCNYCPAIQDERCL
;
A
#
# COMPACT_ATOMS: atom_id res chain seq x y z
N MET A 1 14.99 -19.76 -0.41
CA MET A 1 15.15 -18.38 0.12
C MET A 1 14.51 -18.33 1.49
N ALA A 2 15.09 -17.59 2.43
CA ALA A 2 14.42 -17.35 3.72
C ALA A 2 13.21 -16.41 3.50
N ASN A 3 12.14 -16.62 4.28
CA ASN A 3 10.96 -15.73 4.23
C ASN A 3 11.33 -14.35 4.78
N VAL A 4 10.84 -13.28 4.16
CA VAL A 4 11.12 -11.90 4.62
C VAL A 4 10.51 -11.64 6.00
N PHE A 5 9.38 -12.26 6.31
CA PHE A 5 8.76 -12.18 7.63
C PHE A 5 9.59 -12.81 8.77
N ASP A 6 10.57 -13.65 8.44
CA ASP A 6 11.43 -14.32 9.39
C ASP A 6 12.82 -13.66 9.47
N TYR A 7 13.04 -12.53 8.78
CA TYR A 7 14.30 -11.79 8.84
C TYR A 7 14.51 -11.19 10.25
N PRO A 8 15.73 -11.28 10.79
CA PRO A 8 16.13 -10.47 11.94
C PRO A 8 15.87 -8.98 11.65
N LYS A 9 15.60 -8.20 12.71
CA LYS A 9 15.28 -6.77 12.58
C LYS A 9 16.34 -5.99 11.78
N GLU A 10 17.60 -6.28 12.03
CA GLU A 10 18.74 -5.62 11.38
C GLU A 10 18.78 -5.93 9.88
N GLN A 11 18.54 -7.17 9.51
CA GLN A 11 18.50 -7.59 8.10
C GLN A 11 17.32 -6.97 7.35
N LEU A 12 16.17 -6.87 8.02
CA LEU A 12 14.99 -6.21 7.42
C LEU A 12 15.21 -4.71 7.29
N ALA A 13 15.79 -4.05 8.31
CA ALA A 13 16.15 -2.63 8.25
C ALA A 13 17.12 -2.34 7.11
N GLU A 14 18.16 -3.17 6.93
CA GLU A 14 19.10 -3.04 5.81
C GLU A 14 18.39 -3.17 4.45
N LEU A 15 17.49 -4.14 4.32
CA LEU A 15 16.70 -4.32 3.10
C LEU A 15 15.85 -3.08 2.80
N ILE A 16 15.16 -2.52 3.81
CA ILE A 16 14.31 -1.34 3.68
C ILE A 16 15.16 -0.13 3.31
N ALA A 17 16.22 0.15 4.08
CA ALA A 17 17.11 1.30 3.87
C ALA A 17 17.73 1.28 2.46
N LYS A 18 18.27 0.12 2.03
CA LYS A 18 18.85 -0.03 0.70
C LYS A 18 17.81 0.20 -0.40
N THR A 19 16.63 -0.42 -0.28
CA THR A 19 15.58 -0.28 -1.29
C THR A 19 15.10 1.17 -1.37
N SER A 20 14.89 1.82 -0.22
CA SER A 20 14.48 3.22 -0.18
C SER A 20 15.51 4.16 -0.79
N ALA A 21 16.79 3.95 -0.53
CA ALA A 21 17.87 4.73 -1.13
C ALA A 21 17.90 4.59 -2.66
N GLU A 22 17.74 3.35 -3.19
CA GLU A 22 17.65 3.09 -4.63
C GLU A 22 16.41 3.78 -5.24
N LEU A 23 15.26 3.83 -4.53
CA LEU A 23 14.03 4.48 -4.98
C LEU A 23 14.09 6.00 -4.90
N LEU A 24 14.72 6.56 -3.89
CA LEU A 24 14.98 8.01 -3.80
C LEU A 24 15.90 8.51 -4.91
N ALA A 25 16.83 7.67 -5.38
CA ALA A 25 17.73 7.98 -6.49
C ALA A 25 17.06 7.80 -7.87
N ALA A 26 15.90 7.11 -7.95
CA ALA A 26 15.18 6.91 -9.20
C ALA A 26 14.58 8.23 -9.70
N GLU A 27 14.86 8.61 -10.95
CA GLU A 27 14.33 9.84 -11.57
C GLU A 27 13.00 9.59 -12.29
N THR A 28 12.79 8.36 -12.75
CA THR A 28 11.61 7.97 -13.53
C THR A 28 11.02 6.65 -13.04
N ALA A 29 9.78 6.37 -13.45
CA ALA A 29 9.16 5.07 -13.21
C ALA A 29 10.00 3.92 -13.85
N LYS A 30 10.68 4.17 -14.97
CA LYS A 30 11.57 3.19 -15.60
C LYS A 30 12.72 2.77 -14.67
N ASP A 31 13.21 3.68 -13.85
CA ASP A 31 14.28 3.41 -12.89
C ASP A 31 13.71 2.76 -11.61
N ALA A 32 12.55 3.21 -11.15
CA ALA A 32 11.92 2.75 -9.91
C ALA A 32 11.33 1.32 -10.02
N VAL A 33 10.67 1.00 -11.13
CA VAL A 33 9.97 -0.28 -11.33
C VAL A 33 10.87 -1.51 -11.13
N PRO A 34 12.09 -1.58 -11.67
CA PRO A 34 13.00 -2.70 -11.41
C PRO A 34 13.39 -2.84 -9.93
N VAL A 35 13.52 -1.74 -9.20
CA VAL A 35 13.86 -1.72 -7.77
C VAL A 35 12.70 -2.30 -6.96
N ILE A 36 11.47 -1.81 -7.20
CA ILE A 36 10.25 -2.32 -6.55
C ILE A 36 10.09 -3.82 -6.83
N LYS A 37 10.21 -4.23 -8.09
CA LYS A 37 10.14 -5.64 -8.49
C LYS A 37 11.13 -6.49 -7.72
N LYS A 38 12.40 -6.11 -7.69
CA LYS A 38 13.48 -6.82 -6.99
C LYS A 38 13.22 -6.96 -5.49
N ALA A 39 12.62 -5.93 -4.86
CA ALA A 39 12.25 -5.97 -3.46
C ALA A 39 11.05 -6.91 -3.23
N LEU A 40 10.02 -6.84 -4.08
CA LEU A 40 8.85 -7.73 -4.01
C LEU A 40 9.17 -9.20 -4.29
N GLU A 41 10.13 -9.48 -5.17
CA GLU A 41 10.60 -10.85 -5.47
C GLU A 41 11.29 -11.55 -4.29
N LYS A 42 11.64 -10.83 -3.24
CA LYS A 42 12.15 -11.45 -2.00
C LYS A 42 11.05 -12.11 -1.16
N TYR A 43 9.81 -11.68 -1.33
CA TYR A 43 8.66 -12.28 -0.64
C TYR A 43 8.32 -13.63 -1.26
N THR A 44 8.43 -14.67 -0.44
CA THR A 44 8.14 -16.04 -0.87
C THR A 44 6.64 -16.29 -0.93
N ILE A 45 6.23 -17.43 -1.51
CA ILE A 45 4.82 -17.85 -1.47
C ILE A 45 4.29 -17.99 -0.04
N PHE A 46 5.13 -18.36 0.93
CA PHE A 46 4.75 -18.44 2.34
C PHE A 46 4.50 -17.08 2.95
N ASP A 47 5.32 -16.07 2.59
CA ASP A 47 5.07 -14.68 2.99
C ASP A 47 3.72 -14.18 2.45
N LEU A 48 3.43 -14.43 1.17
CA LEU A 48 2.16 -14.05 0.54
C LEU A 48 0.96 -14.78 1.16
N GLN A 49 1.11 -16.07 1.50
CA GLN A 49 0.07 -16.82 2.22
C GLN A 49 -0.19 -16.24 3.61
N ARG A 50 0.86 -15.79 4.30
CA ARG A 50 0.76 -15.14 5.61
C ARG A 50 0.01 -13.81 5.50
N ILE A 51 0.36 -12.97 4.51
CA ILE A 51 -0.35 -11.72 4.22
C ILE A 51 -1.84 -12.00 3.94
N GLY A 52 -2.14 -12.87 2.99
CA GLY A 52 -3.53 -13.20 2.63
C GLY A 52 -4.31 -13.86 3.75
N GLY A 53 -3.66 -14.65 4.61
CA GLY A 53 -4.25 -15.26 5.80
C GLY A 53 -4.60 -14.22 6.85
N ASN A 54 -3.75 -13.22 7.04
CA ASN A 54 -3.99 -12.11 7.94
C ASN A 54 -5.17 -11.26 7.47
N ILE A 55 -5.17 -10.84 6.20
CA ILE A 55 -6.28 -10.09 5.59
C ILE A 55 -7.62 -10.83 5.80
N ARG A 56 -7.66 -12.15 5.56
CA ARG A 56 -8.89 -12.92 5.77
C ARG A 56 -9.35 -12.91 7.23
N ARG A 57 -8.43 -13.07 8.19
CA ARG A 57 -8.81 -13.04 9.62
C ARG A 57 -9.42 -11.72 10.04
N GLU A 58 -8.90 -10.61 9.52
CA GLU A 58 -9.44 -9.28 9.77
C GLU A 58 -10.85 -9.12 9.23
N VAL A 59 -11.11 -9.62 8.05
CA VAL A 59 -12.46 -9.58 7.46
C VAL A 59 -13.45 -10.36 8.31
N GLU A 60 -13.02 -11.51 8.86
CA GLU A 60 -13.95 -12.37 9.64
C GLU A 60 -14.40 -11.75 10.97
N VAL A 61 -13.64 -10.82 11.54
CA VAL A 61 -14.04 -10.13 12.79
C VAL A 61 -14.91 -8.89 12.56
N LEU A 62 -15.09 -8.47 11.31
CA LEU A 62 -15.95 -7.34 10.99
C LEU A 62 -17.43 -7.69 11.21
N PRO A 63 -18.25 -6.73 11.69
CA PRO A 63 -19.68 -6.95 11.88
C PRO A 63 -20.44 -7.02 10.56
N GLU A 64 -21.54 -7.81 10.52
CA GLU A 64 -22.50 -7.74 9.43
C GLU A 64 -23.36 -6.47 9.54
N PRO A 65 -23.83 -5.89 8.42
CA PRO A 65 -23.62 -6.29 7.01
C PRO A 65 -22.34 -5.75 6.40
N TYR A 66 -21.50 -5.07 7.16
CA TYR A 66 -20.28 -4.44 6.67
C TYR A 66 -19.29 -5.49 6.15
N ARG A 67 -19.08 -6.58 6.87
CA ARG A 67 -18.21 -7.69 6.46
C ARG A 67 -18.52 -8.20 5.06
N SER A 68 -19.79 -8.51 4.79
CA SER A 68 -20.22 -9.03 3.49
C SER A 68 -19.98 -8.04 2.36
N ARG A 69 -20.14 -6.74 2.60
CA ARG A 69 -19.91 -5.66 1.62
C ARG A 69 -18.42 -5.41 1.39
N TYR A 70 -17.59 -5.49 2.43
CA TYR A 70 -16.15 -5.23 2.38
C TYR A 70 -15.36 -6.41 1.78
N ARG A 71 -15.80 -7.65 2.00
CA ARG A 71 -15.11 -8.88 1.59
C ARG A 71 -14.61 -8.87 0.13
N PRO A 72 -15.37 -8.42 -0.88
CA PRO A 72 -14.88 -8.38 -2.26
C PRO A 72 -13.65 -7.48 -2.47
N TYR A 73 -13.46 -6.48 -1.62
CA TYR A 73 -12.36 -5.50 -1.69
C TYR A 73 -11.15 -5.87 -0.83
N SER A 74 -11.32 -6.81 0.10
CA SER A 74 -10.29 -7.13 1.09
C SER A 74 -8.98 -7.64 0.51
N GLN A 75 -9.00 -8.21 -0.71
CA GLN A 75 -7.83 -8.74 -1.39
C GLN A 75 -7.14 -7.70 -2.30
N ASP A 76 -7.51 -6.42 -2.23
CA ASP A 76 -7.00 -5.39 -3.15
C ASP A 76 -5.47 -5.33 -3.14
N LEU A 77 -4.83 -5.36 -1.97
CA LEU A 77 -3.37 -5.38 -1.86
C LEU A 77 -2.72 -6.48 -2.71
N LEU A 78 -3.22 -7.71 -2.63
CA LEU A 78 -2.68 -8.83 -3.41
C LEU A 78 -3.05 -8.73 -4.89
N THR A 79 -4.21 -8.15 -5.19
CA THR A 79 -4.64 -7.85 -6.56
C THR A 79 -3.69 -6.85 -7.21
N GLN A 80 -3.36 -5.76 -6.54
CA GLN A 80 -2.41 -4.75 -7.00
C GLN A 80 -0.99 -5.34 -7.17
N TYR A 81 -0.55 -6.16 -6.22
CA TYR A 81 0.72 -6.88 -6.33
C TYR A 81 0.78 -7.76 -7.59
N HIS A 82 -0.25 -8.56 -7.86
CA HIS A 82 -0.28 -9.42 -9.04
C HIS A 82 -0.42 -8.63 -10.34
N ALA A 83 -1.20 -7.55 -10.34
CA ALA A 83 -1.32 -6.63 -11.48
C ALA A 83 0.05 -6.01 -11.82
N PHE A 84 0.76 -5.46 -10.82
CA PHE A 84 2.11 -4.94 -11.00
C PHE A 84 3.05 -5.96 -11.65
N LEU A 85 3.11 -7.19 -11.12
CA LEU A 85 3.99 -8.23 -11.69
C LEU A 85 3.57 -8.64 -13.11
N ALA A 86 2.27 -8.64 -13.42
CA ALA A 86 1.77 -8.91 -14.76
C ALA A 86 2.17 -7.81 -15.75
N ASP A 87 2.05 -6.55 -15.34
CA ASP A 87 2.44 -5.39 -16.14
C ASP A 87 3.95 -5.37 -16.41
N VAL A 88 4.76 -5.64 -15.41
CA VAL A 88 6.22 -5.75 -15.59
C VAL A 88 6.56 -6.87 -16.59
N ARG A 89 5.95 -8.05 -16.46
CA ARG A 89 6.21 -9.19 -17.36
C ARG A 89 5.76 -8.94 -18.78
N SER A 90 4.68 -8.20 -18.97
CA SER A 90 4.13 -7.87 -20.30
C SER A 90 4.75 -6.61 -20.91
N GLY A 91 5.66 -5.92 -20.21
CA GLY A 91 6.24 -4.67 -20.65
C GLY A 91 5.27 -3.49 -20.63
N LYS A 92 4.17 -3.58 -19.87
CA LYS A 92 3.15 -2.53 -19.73
C LYS A 92 3.36 -1.65 -18.48
N ALA A 93 4.33 -2.01 -17.61
CA ALA A 93 4.65 -1.19 -16.45
C ALA A 93 5.02 0.23 -16.88
N ALA A 94 4.61 1.20 -16.06
CA ALA A 94 4.88 2.62 -16.32
C ALA A 94 6.39 2.88 -16.48
N THR A 95 6.74 3.75 -17.42
CA THR A 95 8.13 4.14 -17.73
C THR A 95 8.35 5.65 -17.73
N GLY A 96 7.28 6.43 -17.56
CA GLY A 96 7.29 7.90 -17.58
C GLY A 96 7.84 8.53 -16.31
N ALA A 97 7.52 9.79 -16.11
CA ALA A 97 7.88 10.52 -14.89
C ALA A 97 7.19 9.93 -13.65
N ILE A 98 7.80 10.08 -12.50
CA ILE A 98 7.13 9.93 -11.19
C ILE A 98 6.10 11.07 -11.08
N LEU A 99 4.86 10.75 -10.68
CA LEU A 99 3.72 11.67 -10.76
C LEU A 99 3.91 12.92 -9.88
N ASP A 100 4.46 12.72 -8.68
CA ASP A 100 4.77 13.78 -7.74
C ASP A 100 6.10 13.47 -7.04
N ARG A 101 7.12 14.25 -7.35
CA ARG A 101 8.48 14.03 -6.84
C ARG A 101 8.60 14.33 -5.35
N GLU A 102 7.93 15.34 -4.86
CA GLU A 102 7.97 15.73 -3.45
C GLU A 102 7.31 14.65 -2.57
N LEU A 103 6.11 14.21 -2.97
CA LEU A 103 5.44 13.09 -2.31
C LEU A 103 6.22 11.79 -2.39
N TRP A 104 6.91 11.52 -3.51
CA TRP A 104 7.78 10.35 -3.67
C TRP A 104 8.94 10.36 -2.69
N ASP A 105 9.62 11.51 -2.58
CA ASP A 105 10.78 11.65 -1.69
C ASP A 105 10.37 11.53 -0.22
N GLU A 106 9.25 12.14 0.16
CA GLU A 106 8.69 11.99 1.50
C GLU A 106 8.28 10.55 1.79
N PHE A 107 7.57 9.92 0.86
CA PHE A 107 7.09 8.55 1.00
C PHE A 107 8.25 7.57 1.25
N TRP A 108 9.28 7.58 0.41
CA TRP A 108 10.40 6.66 0.56
C TRP A 108 11.37 7.06 1.67
N GLY A 109 11.51 8.36 1.94
CA GLY A 109 12.30 8.86 3.06
C GLY A 109 11.81 8.37 4.43
N ARG A 110 10.49 8.09 4.56
CA ARG A 110 9.87 7.56 5.79
C ARG A 110 9.72 6.04 5.82
N ALA A 111 10.25 5.30 4.86
CA ALA A 111 9.98 3.87 4.72
C ALA A 111 10.43 3.04 5.91
N GLU A 112 11.59 3.34 6.49
CA GLU A 112 12.10 2.63 7.67
C GLU A 112 11.28 2.98 8.92
N GLU A 113 11.10 4.27 9.20
CA GLU A 113 10.29 4.76 10.31
C GLU A 113 8.89 4.13 10.29
N SER A 114 8.19 4.21 9.17
CA SER A 114 6.82 3.70 9.04
C SER A 114 6.74 2.17 9.13
N SER A 115 7.77 1.45 8.70
CA SER A 115 7.80 -0.02 8.80
C SER A 115 7.97 -0.49 10.24
N PHE A 116 8.76 0.22 11.04
CA PHE A 116 9.04 -0.14 12.44
C PHE A 116 8.20 0.66 13.45
N SER A 117 7.34 1.59 13.01
CA SER A 117 6.45 2.32 13.89
C SER A 117 5.53 1.36 14.66
N GLU A 118 5.39 1.57 15.96
CA GLU A 118 4.40 0.91 16.81
C GLU A 118 3.04 1.61 16.76
N GLU A 119 2.97 2.79 16.15
CA GLU A 119 1.73 3.52 15.97
C GLU A 119 0.82 2.75 14.98
N VAL A 120 -0.20 2.16 15.56
CA VAL A 120 -1.30 1.55 14.81
C VAL A 120 -2.33 2.63 14.57
N SER A 121 -2.78 2.79 13.34
CA SER A 121 -3.94 3.63 13.05
C SER A 121 -5.09 3.22 13.96
N LYS A 122 -5.67 4.16 14.70
CA LYS A 122 -6.80 3.91 15.59
C LYS A 122 -8.04 3.40 14.83
N ASN A 123 -8.06 3.60 13.52
CA ASN A 123 -9.16 3.24 12.62
C ASN A 123 -8.87 1.99 11.76
N ALA A 124 -7.65 1.50 11.75
CA ALA A 124 -7.31 0.22 11.17
C ALA A 124 -6.95 -0.73 12.33
N PRO A 125 -7.73 -1.78 12.58
CA PRO A 125 -7.25 -2.88 13.42
C PRO A 125 -5.90 -3.31 12.86
N GLU A 126 -5.03 -3.87 13.73
CA GLU A 126 -3.72 -4.39 13.32
C GLU A 126 -3.90 -5.30 12.09
N ALA A 127 -4.02 -4.66 10.94
CA ALA A 127 -4.08 -5.37 9.69
C ALA A 127 -2.86 -6.27 9.72
N GLY A 128 -2.97 -7.55 9.54
CA GLY A 128 -1.88 -8.53 9.61
C GLY A 128 -0.57 -8.09 8.96
N LEU A 129 -0.52 -6.83 8.65
CA LEU A 129 0.59 -5.96 8.30
C LEU A 129 1.30 -5.35 9.53
N GLY A 130 0.90 -5.68 10.77
CA GLY A 130 1.56 -5.22 12.00
C GLY A 130 3.04 -5.64 12.12
N ASN A 131 3.45 -6.66 11.37
CA ASN A 131 4.85 -7.00 11.19
C ASN A 131 5.53 -6.00 10.23
N PRO A 132 6.74 -5.48 10.55
CA PRO A 132 7.48 -4.55 9.70
C PRO A 132 7.65 -5.03 8.24
N ALA A 133 7.85 -6.34 8.01
CA ALA A 133 7.92 -6.90 6.66
C ALA A 133 6.59 -6.77 5.89
N GLY A 134 5.46 -6.97 6.57
CA GLY A 134 4.13 -6.75 5.98
C GLY A 134 3.87 -5.28 5.64
N LYS A 135 4.25 -4.36 6.54
CA LYS A 135 4.15 -2.92 6.28
C LYS A 135 5.03 -2.49 5.10
N PHE A 136 6.23 -3.04 5.00
CA PHE A 136 7.11 -2.73 3.86
C PHE A 136 6.57 -3.30 2.54
N PHE A 137 6.01 -4.53 2.55
CA PHE A 137 5.33 -5.09 1.38
C PHE A 137 4.19 -4.17 0.91
N TYR A 138 3.34 -3.73 1.84
CA TYR A 138 2.24 -2.80 1.59
C TYR A 138 2.75 -1.50 0.96
N ARG A 139 3.82 -0.93 1.51
CA ARG A 139 4.46 0.27 1.00
C ARG A 139 5.01 0.10 -0.42
N LEU A 140 5.64 -1.04 -0.72
CA LEU A 140 6.14 -1.32 -2.07
C LEU A 140 5.01 -1.38 -3.10
N VAL A 141 3.92 -2.07 -2.78
CA VAL A 141 2.77 -2.23 -3.69
C VAL A 141 2.06 -0.90 -3.92
N TYR A 142 1.72 -0.18 -2.84
CA TYR A 142 0.99 1.08 -2.98
C TYR A 142 1.88 2.26 -3.37
N GLY A 143 3.19 2.21 -3.12
CA GLY A 143 4.13 3.17 -3.67
C GLY A 143 4.12 3.17 -5.20
N TYR A 144 4.09 1.98 -5.83
CA TYR A 144 3.88 1.88 -7.26
C TYR A 144 2.47 2.33 -7.67
N ALA A 145 1.45 1.77 -7.03
CA ALA A 145 0.06 2.01 -7.41
C ALA A 145 -0.31 3.50 -7.34
N MET A 146 0.03 4.17 -6.25
CA MET A 146 -0.37 5.56 -6.03
C MET A 146 0.55 6.57 -6.73
N LEU A 147 1.88 6.42 -6.59
CA LEU A 147 2.84 7.45 -7.00
C LEU A 147 3.41 7.25 -8.41
N ILE A 148 3.17 6.11 -9.03
CA ILE A 148 3.58 5.83 -10.40
C ILE A 148 2.37 5.58 -11.30
N ALA A 149 1.44 4.70 -10.89
CA ALA A 149 0.29 4.34 -11.71
C ALA A 149 -0.93 5.25 -11.51
N GLY A 150 -0.93 6.14 -10.50
CA GLY A 150 -2.03 7.08 -10.22
C GLY A 150 -3.31 6.41 -9.73
N LEU A 151 -3.20 5.20 -9.18
CA LEU A 151 -4.34 4.46 -8.66
C LEU A 151 -4.62 4.84 -7.20
N PRO A 152 -5.88 4.88 -6.77
CA PRO A 152 -6.22 5.16 -5.38
C PRO A 152 -5.81 4.02 -4.46
N GLY A 153 -5.49 4.34 -3.20
CA GLY A 153 -5.19 3.33 -2.17
C GLY A 153 -6.40 2.48 -1.78
N HIS A 154 -7.61 2.98 -2.03
CA HIS A 154 -8.87 2.24 -1.86
C HIS A 154 -9.61 2.23 -3.19
N PRO A 155 -9.98 1.05 -3.73
CA PRO A 155 -10.64 0.98 -5.02
C PRO A 155 -12.06 1.57 -5.00
N VAL A 156 -12.51 2.09 -6.14
CA VAL A 156 -13.87 2.60 -6.32
C VAL A 156 -14.90 1.55 -5.92
N GLY A 157 -15.89 1.97 -5.14
CA GLY A 157 -16.94 1.11 -4.60
C GLY A 157 -16.62 0.50 -3.24
N MET A 158 -15.37 0.57 -2.76
CA MET A 158 -14.99 0.05 -1.44
C MET A 158 -15.81 0.71 -0.34
N PRO A 159 -16.53 -0.06 0.49
CA PRO A 159 -17.40 0.48 1.53
C PRO A 159 -16.61 0.87 2.79
N PHE A 160 -17.17 1.84 3.51
CA PHE A 160 -16.73 2.25 4.83
C PHE A 160 -17.88 2.24 5.84
N PRO A 161 -17.60 2.20 7.15
CA PRO A 161 -18.62 2.36 8.17
C PRO A 161 -19.46 3.64 7.97
N GLY A 162 -20.74 3.58 8.32
CA GLY A 162 -21.67 4.69 8.08
C GLY A 162 -22.34 4.69 6.70
N GLY A 163 -22.08 3.67 5.87
CA GLY A 163 -22.71 3.53 4.54
C GLY A 163 -21.98 4.26 3.42
N TRP A 164 -20.85 4.87 3.72
CA TRP A 164 -20.00 5.56 2.77
C TRP A 164 -19.22 4.56 1.89
N LYS A 165 -18.78 5.01 0.74
CA LYS A 165 -17.92 4.24 -0.18
C LYS A 165 -17.04 5.17 -1.02
N VAL A 166 -15.96 4.64 -1.55
CA VAL A 166 -15.16 5.35 -2.56
C VAL A 166 -15.98 5.52 -3.81
N LEU A 167 -16.01 6.74 -4.37
CA LEU A 167 -16.76 7.11 -5.56
C LEU A 167 -15.81 7.62 -6.64
N GLU A 168 -16.26 7.56 -7.87
CA GLU A 168 -15.66 8.25 -9.00
C GLU A 168 -16.71 9.22 -9.55
N GLU A 169 -16.41 10.51 -9.54
CA GLU A 169 -17.28 11.57 -10.02
C GLU A 169 -16.45 12.56 -10.85
N ASN A 170 -16.87 12.84 -12.07
CA ASN A 170 -16.20 13.77 -13.00
C ASN A 170 -14.71 13.47 -13.26
N GLY A 171 -14.29 12.20 -13.15
CA GLY A 171 -12.91 11.78 -13.32
C GLY A 171 -12.04 11.95 -12.06
N GLU A 172 -12.61 12.36 -10.95
CA GLU A 172 -11.96 12.42 -9.64
C GLU A 172 -12.42 11.27 -8.76
N ILE A 173 -11.50 10.76 -7.93
CA ILE A 173 -11.80 9.69 -6.98
C ILE A 173 -12.00 10.32 -5.60
N LEU A 174 -13.21 10.17 -5.07
CA LEU A 174 -13.64 10.69 -3.78
C LEU A 174 -13.55 9.59 -2.72
N CYS A 175 -12.75 9.82 -1.68
CA CYS A 175 -12.57 8.86 -0.59
C CYS A 175 -13.12 9.43 0.74
N PRO A 176 -14.01 8.71 1.45
CA PRO A 176 -14.64 9.22 2.68
C PRO A 176 -13.68 9.34 3.87
N ILE A 177 -12.48 8.76 3.78
CA ILE A 177 -11.51 8.76 4.87
C ILE A 177 -10.15 9.34 4.49
N ARG A 178 -10.04 10.00 3.31
CA ARG A 178 -8.77 10.50 2.77
C ARG A 178 -7.98 11.32 3.80
N ASP A 179 -8.65 12.23 4.49
CA ASP A 179 -8.03 13.20 5.40
C ASP A 179 -8.16 12.82 6.88
N LYS A 180 -8.74 11.66 7.21
CA LYS A 180 -8.93 11.25 8.61
C LYS A 180 -7.62 10.88 9.33
N GLU A 181 -6.61 10.52 8.58
CA GLU A 181 -5.29 10.12 9.08
C GLU A 181 -4.18 11.14 8.68
N LYS A 182 -4.55 12.34 8.22
CA LYS A 182 -3.60 13.34 7.74
C LYS A 182 -2.57 13.78 8.80
N ASP A 183 -2.95 13.69 10.08
CA ASP A 183 -2.07 14.05 11.20
C ASP A 183 -1.05 12.93 11.54
N LEU A 184 -1.17 11.76 10.88
CA LEU A 184 -0.22 10.66 11.01
C LEU A 184 0.72 10.65 9.79
N PRO A 185 1.96 11.12 9.91
CA PRO A 185 2.87 11.27 8.76
C PRO A 185 3.14 9.95 8.01
N GLN A 186 3.05 8.81 8.70
CA GLN A 186 3.25 7.48 8.11
C GLN A 186 2.01 6.91 7.41
N ALA A 187 0.84 7.55 7.54
CA ALA A 187 -0.40 7.08 6.93
C ALA A 187 -0.31 7.14 5.39
N LEU A 188 -0.57 6.02 4.72
CA LEU A 188 -0.50 5.96 3.26
C LEU A 188 -1.56 6.83 2.58
N CYS A 189 -2.65 7.15 3.28
CA CYS A 189 -3.66 8.09 2.79
C CYS A 189 -3.07 9.44 2.39
N ASN A 190 -2.02 9.91 3.08
CA ASN A 190 -1.36 11.19 2.77
C ASN A 190 -0.74 11.24 1.37
N TYR A 191 -0.46 10.08 0.79
CA TYR A 191 0.17 9.92 -0.54
C TYR A 191 -0.83 9.44 -1.61
N CYS A 192 -2.10 9.25 -1.23
CA CYS A 192 -3.13 8.74 -2.12
C CYS A 192 -3.61 9.83 -3.09
N PRO A 193 -3.77 9.54 -4.41
CA PRO A 193 -4.28 10.49 -5.38
C PRO A 193 -5.79 10.78 -5.24
N ALA A 194 -6.53 9.99 -4.44
CA ALA A 194 -7.92 10.31 -4.13
C ALA A 194 -8.03 11.60 -3.31
N ILE A 195 -9.13 12.31 -3.44
CA ILE A 195 -9.45 13.51 -2.65
C ILE A 195 -10.49 13.17 -1.57
N GLN A 196 -10.56 14.01 -0.53
CA GLN A 196 -11.56 13.85 0.53
C GLN A 196 -12.97 14.06 -0.03
N ASP A 197 -13.88 13.14 0.26
CA ASP A 197 -15.30 13.36 0.02
C ASP A 197 -15.86 14.27 1.13
N GLU A 198 -16.12 15.53 0.79
CA GLU A 198 -16.60 16.55 1.72
C GLU A 198 -17.97 16.20 2.35
N ARG A 199 -18.73 15.29 1.73
CA ARG A 199 -20.01 14.81 2.26
C ARG A 199 -19.86 13.92 3.49
N CYS A 200 -18.63 13.49 3.79
CA CYS A 200 -18.31 12.54 4.86
C CYS A 200 -17.62 13.20 6.08
N LEU A 201 -17.51 14.53 6.07
CA LEU A 201 -16.91 15.35 7.14
C LEU A 201 -17.91 15.63 8.28
#